data_e5fca97018df1130edc54392f306c67f
#
_entry.id   e5fca97018df1130edc54392f306c67f
#
_cell.length_a   1.000
_cell.length_b   1.000
_cell.length_c   1.000
_cell.angle_alpha   90.00
_cell.angle_beta   90.00
_cell.angle_gamma   90.00
#
_symmetry.space_group_name_H-M   'P 1'
#
loop_
_entity.id
_entity.type
_entity.pdbx_description
1 polymer ?
#
loop_
_entity_poly.entity_id
_entity_poly.type
_entity_poly.pdbx_seq_one_letter_code
_entity_poly.pdbx_strand_id
1 'polypeptide(L)'
;MREAGLWVEEVPISFMSGASGLYVDARKAQRIGMVSPGSTRIIQFGNTSLALAKELTIGKLSLDGLRSFAREMRASHCMFATSEDFKNIYSIELSLWTYGMPMSAYDDMLDIYSLPHLPSEPVKAVVERRVSRDIPDLGEKGMAVLHDPGTMLTVQIEGCIECLKCVKECPERALAIEGGCPPLAKVRSDLCMGTACKRCELVCPKHCMSLKALR
;
A
#
# COMPACT_ATOMS: atom_id res chain seq x y z
N MET A 1 -8.65 -17.93 -6.31
CA MET A 1 -10.10 -18.09 -6.50
C MET A 1 -10.40 -19.38 -7.28
N ARG A 2 -9.84 -19.55 -8.47
CA ARG A 2 -10.07 -20.76 -9.29
C ARG A 2 -9.76 -22.07 -8.53
N GLU A 3 -8.63 -22.16 -7.82
CA GLU A 3 -8.29 -23.30 -6.98
C GLU A 3 -9.30 -23.56 -5.84
N ALA A 4 -10.04 -22.55 -5.44
CA ALA A 4 -11.11 -22.66 -4.46
C ALA A 4 -12.49 -22.91 -5.10
N GLY A 5 -12.55 -23.02 -6.44
CA GLY A 5 -13.82 -23.15 -7.17
C GLY A 5 -14.71 -21.91 -7.09
N LEU A 6 -14.13 -20.74 -6.87
CA LEU A 6 -14.86 -19.48 -6.74
C LEU A 6 -14.68 -18.58 -7.96
N TRP A 7 -15.75 -17.95 -8.36
CA TRP A 7 -15.74 -16.86 -9.35
C TRP A 7 -15.50 -15.51 -8.67
N VAL A 8 -15.05 -14.55 -9.46
CA VAL A 8 -14.74 -13.19 -8.98
C VAL A 8 -15.97 -12.53 -8.34
N GLU A 9 -17.14 -12.76 -8.90
CA GLU A 9 -18.43 -12.22 -8.48
C GLU A 9 -18.92 -12.83 -7.15
N GLU A 10 -18.43 -14.02 -6.80
CA GLU A 10 -18.81 -14.71 -5.56
C GLU A 10 -18.06 -14.20 -4.32
N VAL A 11 -17.19 -13.20 -4.49
CA VAL A 11 -16.46 -12.56 -3.39
C VAL A 11 -16.92 -11.11 -3.21
N PRO A 12 -18.13 -10.90 -2.69
CA PRO A 12 -18.71 -9.55 -2.56
C PRO A 12 -18.03 -8.69 -1.51
N ILE A 13 -17.32 -9.30 -0.55
CA ILE A 13 -16.65 -8.60 0.56
C ILE A 13 -15.19 -8.97 0.62
N SER A 14 -14.32 -7.97 0.63
CA SER A 14 -12.88 -8.14 0.87
C SER A 14 -12.45 -7.42 2.13
N PHE A 15 -11.53 -8.06 2.88
CA PHE A 15 -10.97 -7.51 4.10
C PHE A 15 -9.49 -7.18 3.88
N MET A 16 -9.11 -5.94 4.17
CA MET A 16 -7.72 -5.50 4.17
C MET A 16 -7.24 -5.33 5.60
N SER A 17 -6.25 -6.10 6.00
CA SER A 17 -5.67 -6.06 7.34
C SER A 17 -4.15 -5.90 7.29
N GLY A 18 -3.56 -5.62 8.45
CA GLY A 18 -2.13 -5.32 8.58
C GLY A 18 -1.81 -3.84 8.36
N ALA A 19 -0.58 -3.45 8.68
CA ALA A 19 -0.12 -2.06 8.54
C ALA A 19 -0.24 -1.59 7.08
N SER A 20 0.22 -2.40 6.12
CA SER A 20 0.09 -2.10 4.68
C SER A 20 -1.37 -1.96 4.23
N GLY A 21 -2.28 -2.79 4.78
CA GLY A 21 -3.70 -2.73 4.46
C GLY A 21 -4.38 -1.43 4.90
N LEU A 22 -3.81 -0.73 5.90
CA LEU A 22 -4.31 0.56 6.34
C LEU A 22 -3.94 1.70 5.39
N TYR A 23 -2.71 1.67 4.86
CA TYR A 23 -2.15 2.76 4.06
C TYR A 23 -2.36 2.60 2.55
N VAL A 24 -2.60 1.38 2.08
CA VAL A 24 -2.89 1.14 0.67
C VAL A 24 -4.28 1.65 0.32
N ASP A 25 -4.39 2.37 -0.79
CA ASP A 25 -5.68 2.77 -1.35
C ASP A 25 -6.46 1.53 -1.81
N ALA A 26 -7.59 1.27 -1.16
CA ALA A 26 -8.38 0.07 -1.36
C ALA A 26 -8.93 -0.05 -2.79
N ARG A 27 -9.32 1.06 -3.42
CA ARG A 27 -9.84 1.07 -4.80
C ARG A 27 -8.73 0.86 -5.82
N LYS A 28 -7.55 1.44 -5.58
CA LYS A 28 -6.37 1.18 -6.43
C LYS A 28 -5.92 -0.27 -6.29
N ALA A 29 -5.92 -0.81 -5.07
CA ALA A 29 -5.64 -2.23 -4.83
C ALA A 29 -6.63 -3.15 -5.56
N GLN A 30 -7.92 -2.80 -5.58
CA GLN A 30 -8.93 -3.52 -6.35
C GLN A 30 -8.65 -3.45 -7.86
N ARG A 31 -8.27 -2.27 -8.36
CA ARG A 31 -8.01 -2.04 -9.79
C ARG A 31 -6.81 -2.83 -10.33
N ILE A 32 -5.81 -3.07 -9.50
CA ILE A 32 -4.62 -3.89 -9.87
C ILE A 32 -4.75 -5.36 -9.45
N GLY A 33 -5.92 -5.80 -9.02
CA GLY A 33 -6.18 -7.20 -8.68
C GLY A 33 -5.64 -7.69 -7.33
N MET A 34 -5.08 -6.81 -6.49
CA MET A 34 -4.70 -7.18 -5.10
C MET A 34 -5.91 -7.46 -4.21
N VAL A 35 -7.04 -6.87 -4.54
CA VAL A 35 -8.35 -7.10 -3.93
C VAL A 35 -9.28 -7.56 -5.04
N SER A 36 -10.20 -8.49 -4.74
CA SER A 36 -11.10 -9.03 -5.76
C SER A 36 -11.82 -7.91 -6.53
N PRO A 37 -11.73 -7.90 -7.86
CA PRO A 37 -12.42 -6.90 -8.69
C PRO A 37 -13.95 -7.00 -8.59
N GLY A 38 -14.52 -8.14 -8.18
CA GLY A 38 -15.95 -8.32 -7.92
C GLY A 38 -16.43 -7.84 -6.56
N SER A 39 -15.52 -7.43 -5.67
CA SER A 39 -15.93 -6.99 -4.32
C SER A 39 -16.67 -5.66 -4.36
N THR A 40 -17.92 -5.69 -3.92
CA THR A 40 -18.76 -4.49 -3.77
C THR A 40 -18.47 -3.72 -2.47
N ARG A 41 -17.81 -4.39 -1.51
CA ARG A 41 -17.47 -3.83 -0.21
C ARG A 41 -16.05 -4.22 0.19
N ILE A 42 -15.23 -3.24 0.57
CA ILE A 42 -13.88 -3.44 1.06
C ILE A 42 -13.77 -2.86 2.46
N ILE A 43 -13.37 -3.69 3.43
CA ILE A 43 -13.27 -3.30 4.83
C ILE A 43 -11.81 -3.26 5.24
N GLN A 44 -11.31 -2.09 5.65
CA GLN A 44 -9.96 -1.88 6.14
C GLN A 44 -9.94 -1.94 7.67
N PHE A 45 -9.28 -2.95 8.25
CA PHE A 45 -9.19 -3.18 9.71
C PHE A 45 -7.94 -2.59 10.35
N GLY A 46 -6.94 -2.20 9.56
CA GLY A 46 -5.65 -1.77 10.09
C GLY A 46 -4.82 -2.94 10.64
N ASN A 47 -3.98 -2.66 11.62
CA ASN A 47 -3.04 -3.65 12.17
C ASN A 47 -3.72 -4.63 13.14
N THR A 48 -4.26 -5.70 12.60
CA THR A 48 -4.95 -6.75 13.38
C THR A 48 -4.00 -7.53 14.29
N SER A 49 -2.71 -7.63 13.93
CA SER A 49 -1.70 -8.30 14.78
C SER A 49 -1.47 -7.54 16.08
N LEU A 50 -1.43 -6.19 16.01
CA LEU A 50 -1.31 -5.36 17.19
C LEU A 50 -2.56 -5.48 18.11
N ALA A 51 -3.75 -5.48 17.50
CA ALA A 51 -4.99 -5.67 18.22
C ALA A 51 -5.01 -7.02 18.95
N LEU A 52 -4.61 -8.11 18.28
CA LEU A 52 -4.52 -9.43 18.86
C LEU A 52 -3.50 -9.48 20.00
N ALA A 53 -2.31 -8.92 19.82
CA ALA A 53 -1.28 -8.86 20.84
C ALA A 53 -1.77 -8.12 22.10
N LYS A 54 -2.49 -7.01 21.92
CA LYS A 54 -3.12 -6.26 23.00
C LYS A 54 -4.14 -7.13 23.76
N GLU A 55 -5.07 -7.79 23.08
CA GLU A 55 -6.11 -8.62 23.71
C GLU A 55 -5.49 -9.80 24.48
N LEU A 56 -4.40 -10.39 24.00
CA LEU A 56 -3.63 -11.40 24.72
C LEU A 56 -2.95 -10.84 25.97
N THR A 57 -2.31 -9.67 25.86
CA THR A 57 -1.57 -9.05 26.97
C THR A 57 -2.49 -8.67 28.12
N ILE A 58 -3.69 -8.17 27.82
CA ILE A 58 -4.68 -7.81 28.86
C ILE A 58 -5.53 -8.99 29.32
N GLY A 59 -5.23 -10.21 28.89
CA GLY A 59 -5.90 -11.46 29.34
C GLY A 59 -7.31 -11.66 28.82
N LYS A 60 -7.77 -10.88 27.82
CA LYS A 60 -9.08 -11.12 27.18
C LYS A 60 -9.10 -12.34 26.28
N LEU A 61 -7.95 -12.70 25.72
CA LEU A 61 -7.74 -13.90 24.94
C LEU A 61 -6.65 -14.75 25.57
N SER A 62 -6.77 -16.07 25.45
CA SER A 62 -5.73 -17.02 25.86
C SER A 62 -5.09 -17.68 24.66
N LEU A 63 -3.84 -18.10 24.79
CA LEU A 63 -3.14 -18.84 23.75
C LEU A 63 -3.84 -20.19 23.46
N ASP A 64 -4.40 -20.84 24.47
CA ASP A 64 -5.11 -22.11 24.26
C ASP A 64 -6.44 -21.89 23.53
N GLY A 65 -7.16 -20.80 23.83
CA GLY A 65 -8.33 -20.39 23.06
C GLY A 65 -8.01 -20.13 21.58
N LEU A 66 -6.90 -19.45 21.31
CA LEU A 66 -6.45 -19.23 19.93
C LEU A 66 -6.04 -20.53 19.23
N ARG A 67 -5.38 -21.43 19.92
CA ARG A 67 -5.04 -22.76 19.38
C ARG A 67 -6.29 -23.58 19.05
N SER A 68 -7.30 -23.57 19.91
CA SER A 68 -8.58 -24.23 19.64
C SER A 68 -9.27 -23.62 18.44
N PHE A 69 -9.38 -22.30 18.40
CA PHE A 69 -9.93 -21.58 17.25
C PHE A 69 -9.20 -21.92 15.94
N ALA A 70 -7.86 -21.91 15.95
CA ALA A 70 -7.06 -22.27 14.77
C ALA A 70 -7.26 -23.73 14.32
N ARG A 71 -7.58 -24.64 15.25
CA ARG A 71 -7.90 -26.04 14.90
C ARG A 71 -9.29 -26.17 14.27
N GLU A 72 -10.26 -25.40 14.76
CA GLU A 72 -11.62 -25.37 14.22
C GLU A 72 -11.67 -24.72 12.84
N MET A 73 -10.85 -23.69 12.63
CA MET A 73 -10.73 -22.95 11.36
C MET A 73 -9.85 -23.67 10.33
N ARG A 74 -9.81 -24.99 10.32
CA ARG A 74 -9.08 -25.74 9.30
C ARG A 74 -9.68 -25.51 7.93
N ALA A 75 -9.01 -24.66 7.15
CA ALA A 75 -9.28 -24.47 5.75
C ALA A 75 -8.49 -25.49 4.91
N SER A 76 -8.98 -25.79 3.71
CA SER A 76 -8.22 -26.52 2.73
C SER A 76 -6.94 -25.73 2.40
N HIS A 77 -5.80 -26.39 2.43
CA HIS A 77 -4.53 -25.74 2.10
C HIS A 77 -4.27 -25.88 0.59
N CYS A 78 -4.12 -24.76 -0.08
CA CYS A 78 -3.65 -24.70 -1.46
C CYS A 78 -2.22 -24.14 -1.49
N MET A 79 -1.28 -24.92 -2.01
CA MET A 79 0.09 -24.44 -2.20
C MET A 79 0.23 -23.90 -3.62
N PHE A 80 0.37 -22.61 -3.79
CA PHE A 80 0.47 -21.95 -5.11
C PHE A 80 1.61 -22.51 -5.97
N ALA A 81 2.73 -22.90 -5.34
CA ALA A 81 3.85 -23.49 -6.08
C ALA A 81 3.54 -24.81 -6.80
N THR A 82 2.48 -25.52 -6.39
CA THR A 82 2.03 -26.77 -7.04
C THR A 82 0.82 -26.57 -7.94
N SER A 83 0.20 -25.39 -7.95
CA SER A 83 -0.93 -25.06 -8.79
C SER A 83 -0.46 -24.69 -10.19
N GLU A 84 -0.96 -25.42 -11.21
CA GLU A 84 -0.65 -25.12 -12.61
C GLU A 84 -1.30 -23.80 -13.05
N ASP A 85 -2.53 -23.55 -12.63
CA ASP A 85 -3.22 -22.27 -12.90
C ASP A 85 -2.44 -21.09 -12.33
N PHE A 86 -1.95 -21.20 -11.10
CA PHE A 86 -1.13 -20.15 -10.50
C PHE A 86 0.17 -19.90 -11.29
N LYS A 87 0.88 -20.96 -11.69
CA LYS A 87 2.12 -20.84 -12.47
C LYS A 87 1.87 -20.15 -13.80
N ASN A 88 0.81 -20.54 -14.51
CA ASN A 88 0.45 -19.96 -15.79
C ASN A 88 0.10 -18.47 -15.66
N ILE A 89 -0.79 -18.12 -14.73
CA ILE A 89 -1.16 -16.72 -14.46
C ILE A 89 0.07 -15.92 -14.06
N TYR A 90 0.90 -16.44 -13.14
CA TYR A 90 2.11 -15.77 -12.71
C TYR A 90 3.06 -15.46 -13.87
N SER A 91 3.25 -16.42 -14.79
CA SER A 91 4.12 -16.24 -15.96
C SER A 91 3.59 -15.19 -16.93
N ILE A 92 2.27 -15.17 -17.15
CA ILE A 92 1.61 -14.17 -18.01
C ILE A 92 1.74 -12.77 -17.37
N GLU A 93 1.42 -12.65 -16.09
CA GLU A 93 1.54 -11.39 -15.35
C GLU A 93 2.98 -10.88 -15.30
N LEU A 94 3.94 -11.77 -15.06
CA LEU A 94 5.36 -11.40 -15.06
C LEU A 94 5.80 -10.86 -16.43
N SER A 95 5.34 -11.47 -17.51
CA SER A 95 5.63 -11.01 -18.88
C SER A 95 5.00 -9.63 -19.14
N LEU A 96 3.74 -9.44 -18.74
CA LEU A 96 3.06 -8.15 -18.88
C LEU A 96 3.79 -7.02 -18.13
N TRP A 97 4.14 -7.24 -16.88
CA TRP A 97 4.76 -6.23 -16.04
C TRP A 97 6.25 -5.99 -16.31
N THR A 98 6.97 -7.03 -16.75
CA THR A 98 8.42 -6.94 -16.96
C THR A 98 8.77 -6.51 -18.38
N TYR A 99 8.06 -7.03 -19.37
CA TYR A 99 8.38 -6.83 -20.80
C TYR A 99 7.40 -5.92 -21.53
N GLY A 100 6.29 -5.54 -20.90
CA GLY A 100 5.30 -4.67 -21.53
C GLY A 100 4.47 -5.37 -22.60
N MET A 101 3.88 -6.50 -22.27
CA MET A 101 3.00 -7.25 -23.17
C MET A 101 1.78 -6.41 -23.57
N PRO A 102 1.43 -6.32 -24.86
CA PRO A 102 0.18 -5.70 -25.30
C PRO A 102 -1.05 -6.42 -24.71
N MET A 103 -2.10 -5.66 -24.35
CA MET A 103 -3.30 -6.25 -23.74
C MET A 103 -3.98 -7.30 -24.61
N SER A 104 -3.95 -7.15 -25.95
CA SER A 104 -4.46 -8.18 -26.86
C SER A 104 -3.70 -9.50 -26.71
N ALA A 105 -2.38 -9.45 -26.59
CA ALA A 105 -1.57 -10.65 -26.37
C ALA A 105 -1.78 -11.24 -24.98
N TYR A 106 -2.09 -10.40 -23.98
CA TYR A 106 -2.46 -10.86 -22.65
C TYR A 106 -3.78 -11.67 -22.67
N ASP A 107 -4.80 -11.15 -23.35
CA ASP A 107 -6.08 -11.82 -23.49
C ASP A 107 -5.94 -13.16 -24.28
N ASP A 108 -5.17 -13.15 -25.38
CA ASP A 108 -4.86 -14.35 -26.16
C ASP A 108 -4.16 -15.43 -25.30
N MET A 109 -3.25 -15.01 -24.40
CA MET A 109 -2.58 -15.95 -23.50
C MET A 109 -3.54 -16.53 -22.46
N LEU A 110 -4.48 -15.74 -21.92
CA LEU A 110 -5.52 -16.26 -21.04
C LEU A 110 -6.36 -17.34 -21.74
N ASP A 111 -6.74 -17.11 -23.01
CA ASP A 111 -7.50 -18.07 -23.81
C ASP A 111 -6.72 -19.37 -24.05
N ILE A 112 -5.45 -19.28 -24.40
CA ILE A 112 -4.56 -20.45 -24.63
C ILE A 112 -4.53 -21.35 -23.39
N TYR A 113 -4.48 -20.77 -22.21
CA TYR A 113 -4.46 -21.54 -20.95
C TYR A 113 -5.86 -21.78 -20.36
N SER A 114 -6.92 -21.45 -21.09
CA SER A 114 -8.31 -21.56 -20.62
C SER A 114 -8.53 -20.87 -19.26
N LEU A 115 -7.89 -19.72 -19.08
CA LEU A 115 -8.01 -18.88 -17.89
C LEU A 115 -9.13 -17.85 -18.08
N PRO A 116 -9.85 -17.49 -17.02
CA PRO A 116 -10.90 -16.48 -17.12
C PRO A 116 -10.31 -15.10 -17.38
N HIS A 117 -10.95 -14.34 -18.26
CA HIS A 117 -10.65 -12.93 -18.42
C HIS A 117 -11.04 -12.15 -17.17
N LEU A 118 -10.21 -11.18 -16.80
CA LEU A 118 -10.55 -10.25 -15.74
C LEU A 118 -11.51 -9.18 -16.28
N PRO A 119 -12.46 -8.70 -15.46
CA PRO A 119 -13.29 -7.58 -15.87
C PRO A 119 -12.42 -6.36 -16.18
N SER A 120 -12.69 -5.67 -17.29
CA SER A 120 -11.97 -4.47 -17.73
C SER A 120 -11.97 -3.36 -16.68
N GLU A 121 -13.04 -3.27 -15.90
CA GLU A 121 -13.11 -2.40 -14.74
C GLU A 121 -13.69 -3.14 -13.53
N PRO A 122 -13.12 -2.95 -12.34
CA PRO A 122 -13.66 -3.54 -11.13
C PRO A 122 -15.00 -2.88 -10.74
N VAL A 123 -15.83 -3.62 -10.03
CA VAL A 123 -17.05 -3.09 -9.44
C VAL A 123 -16.68 -1.93 -8.50
N LYS A 124 -17.47 -0.85 -8.53
CA LYS A 124 -17.25 0.30 -7.65
C LYS A 124 -17.54 -0.07 -6.19
N ALA A 125 -16.49 -0.45 -5.46
CA ALA A 125 -16.61 -0.85 -4.07
C ALA A 125 -16.93 0.32 -3.13
N VAL A 126 -17.70 0.03 -2.08
CA VAL A 126 -17.82 0.87 -0.88
C VAL A 126 -16.64 0.53 0.04
N VAL A 127 -15.81 1.51 0.38
CA VAL A 127 -14.66 1.32 1.27
C VAL A 127 -15.03 1.76 2.67
N GLU A 128 -14.98 0.83 3.61
CA GLU A 128 -15.21 1.09 5.03
C GLU A 128 -13.89 1.03 5.79
N ARG A 129 -13.46 2.13 6.36
CA ARG A 129 -12.29 2.16 7.23
C ARG A 129 -12.73 2.03 8.69
N ARG A 130 -12.34 0.93 9.34
CA ARG A 130 -12.66 0.64 10.75
C ARG A 130 -11.69 1.29 11.73
N VAL A 131 -10.46 1.54 11.29
CA VAL A 131 -9.40 2.13 12.10
C VAL A 131 -8.73 3.23 11.28
N SER A 132 -8.57 4.40 11.87
CA SER A 132 -7.92 5.54 11.21
C SER A 132 -6.40 5.54 11.38
N ARG A 133 -5.88 4.78 12.36
CA ARG A 133 -4.46 4.74 12.74
C ARG A 133 -4.01 3.33 13.03
N ASP A 134 -2.72 3.09 12.83
CA ASP A 134 -2.08 1.80 13.13
C ASP A 134 -1.93 1.60 14.65
N ILE A 135 -1.57 2.65 15.37
CA ILE A 135 -1.40 2.63 16.81
C ILE A 135 -2.55 3.40 17.47
N PRO A 136 -3.33 2.77 18.38
CA PRO A 136 -4.41 3.46 19.08
C PRO A 136 -3.83 4.50 20.07
N ASP A 137 -4.60 5.55 20.35
CA ASP A 137 -4.32 6.45 21.45
C ASP A 137 -4.28 5.71 22.78
N LEU A 138 -3.20 5.87 23.53
CA LEU A 138 -3.00 5.21 24.82
C LEU A 138 -3.60 5.99 25.99
N GLY A 139 -4.28 7.11 25.73
CA GLY A 139 -4.94 7.95 26.71
C GLY A 139 -3.99 8.87 27.48
N GLU A 140 -4.54 9.64 28.45
CA GLU A 140 -3.82 10.70 29.15
C GLU A 140 -2.65 10.23 30.04
N LYS A 141 -2.62 8.97 30.43
CA LYS A 141 -1.57 8.39 31.29
C LYS A 141 -0.54 7.54 30.55
N GLY A 142 -0.68 7.38 29.26
CA GLY A 142 0.26 6.65 28.42
C GLY A 142 1.16 7.60 27.64
N MET A 143 2.12 7.04 26.88
CA MET A 143 2.83 7.83 25.89
C MET A 143 1.80 8.37 24.89
N ALA A 144 1.73 9.67 24.73
CA ALA A 144 1.01 10.26 23.62
C ALA A 144 1.60 9.64 22.35
N VAL A 145 0.79 8.88 21.63
CA VAL A 145 1.12 8.56 20.26
C VAL A 145 1.02 9.89 19.54
N LEU A 146 2.17 10.54 19.41
CA LEU A 146 2.26 11.70 18.55
C LEU A 146 1.69 11.24 17.22
N HIS A 147 0.59 11.86 16.81
CA HIS A 147 0.33 11.97 15.40
C HIS A 147 1.63 12.45 14.83
N ASP A 148 2.28 11.62 14.04
CA ASP A 148 3.33 12.16 13.21
C ASP A 148 2.63 13.05 12.16
N PRO A 149 2.60 14.37 12.36
CA PRO A 149 2.04 15.28 11.35
C PRO A 149 2.98 15.37 10.15
N GLY A 150 3.94 14.42 10.07
CA GLY A 150 5.09 14.53 9.23
C GLY A 150 6.06 15.53 9.85
N THR A 151 7.16 15.05 10.37
CA THR A 151 8.22 15.93 10.80
C THR A 151 8.59 16.84 9.64
N MET A 152 8.51 18.14 9.86
CA MET A 152 8.97 19.12 8.87
C MET A 152 10.49 19.12 8.89
N LEU A 153 11.09 18.40 7.95
CA LEU A 153 12.53 18.40 7.76
C LEU A 153 12.92 19.68 7.02
N THR A 154 13.98 20.33 7.47
CA THR A 154 14.45 21.59 6.88
C THR A 154 15.91 21.52 6.50
N VAL A 155 16.27 22.20 5.43
CA VAL A 155 17.66 22.38 5.03
C VAL A 155 17.83 23.71 4.31
N GLN A 156 18.90 24.43 4.62
CA GLN A 156 19.32 25.59 3.84
C GLN A 156 20.00 25.11 2.55
N ILE A 157 19.59 25.67 1.42
CA ILE A 157 20.09 25.25 0.11
C ILE A 157 21.00 26.32 -0.46
N GLU A 158 22.29 26.17 -0.25
CA GLU A 158 23.29 27.06 -0.86
C GLU A 158 23.28 26.93 -2.39
N GLY A 159 23.37 28.06 -3.08
CA GLY A 159 23.35 28.11 -4.54
C GLY A 159 21.97 27.89 -5.19
N CYS A 160 20.91 27.84 -4.40
CA CYS A 160 19.54 27.77 -4.92
C CYS A 160 19.14 29.09 -5.58
N ILE A 161 18.59 29.01 -6.79
CA ILE A 161 18.11 30.18 -7.57
C ILE A 161 16.58 30.34 -7.49
N GLU A 162 15.94 29.68 -6.55
CA GLU A 162 14.48 29.72 -6.31
C GLU A 162 13.62 29.48 -7.57
N CYS A 163 14.08 28.66 -8.51
CA CYS A 163 13.34 28.37 -9.75
C CYS A 163 12.11 27.49 -9.55
N LEU A 164 11.90 26.93 -8.35
CA LEU A 164 10.77 26.11 -7.91
C LEU A 164 10.51 24.84 -8.77
N LYS A 165 11.44 24.43 -9.65
CA LYS A 165 11.29 23.21 -10.43
C LYS A 165 11.16 21.97 -9.54
N CYS A 166 11.95 21.88 -8.47
CA CYS A 166 11.89 20.79 -7.51
C CYS A 166 10.53 20.69 -6.79
N VAL A 167 9.89 21.83 -6.51
CA VAL A 167 8.54 21.88 -5.91
C VAL A 167 7.49 21.40 -6.91
N LYS A 168 7.55 21.87 -8.15
CA LYS A 168 6.61 21.49 -9.21
C LYS A 168 6.73 20.01 -9.59
N GLU A 169 7.94 19.47 -9.55
CA GLU A 169 8.19 18.05 -9.88
C GLU A 169 7.81 17.08 -8.74
N CYS A 170 7.57 17.58 -7.54
CA CYS A 170 7.23 16.74 -6.42
C CYS A 170 5.78 16.18 -6.54
N PRO A 171 5.60 14.85 -6.80
CA PRO A 171 4.28 14.28 -7.05
C PRO A 171 3.39 14.34 -5.81
N GLU A 172 3.99 14.23 -4.63
CA GLU A 172 3.28 14.22 -3.34
C GLU A 172 3.13 15.62 -2.74
N ARG A 173 3.63 16.66 -3.41
CA ARG A 173 3.63 18.04 -2.91
C ARG A 173 4.24 18.17 -1.51
N ALA A 174 5.23 17.33 -1.23
CA ALA A 174 5.90 17.23 0.06
C ALA A 174 6.94 18.35 0.30
N LEU A 175 7.32 19.07 -0.77
CA LEU A 175 8.44 20.04 -0.75
C LEU A 175 7.93 21.47 -0.94
N ALA A 176 8.39 22.36 -0.10
CA ALA A 176 8.27 23.81 -0.24
C ALA A 176 9.64 24.47 -0.16
N ILE A 177 9.82 25.59 -0.85
CA ILE A 177 11.00 26.44 -0.75
C ILE A 177 10.55 27.78 -0.21
N GLU A 178 11.14 28.20 0.89
CA GLU A 178 10.98 29.55 1.45
C GLU A 178 12.17 30.40 1.05
N GLY A 179 11.87 31.61 0.61
CA GLY A 179 12.89 32.58 0.25
C GLY A 179 13.81 32.92 1.41
N GLY A 180 15.07 33.24 1.11
CA GLY A 180 16.09 33.58 2.09
C GLY A 180 17.47 33.56 1.44
N CYS A 181 18.48 33.89 2.21
CA CYS A 181 19.86 33.84 1.73
C CYS A 181 20.72 33.07 2.75
N PRO A 182 20.93 31.76 2.57
CA PRO A 182 20.39 30.86 1.52
C PRO A 182 18.90 30.51 1.71
N PRO A 183 18.17 30.14 0.65
CA PRO A 183 16.78 29.68 0.74
C PRO A 183 16.64 28.43 1.58
N LEU A 184 15.47 28.28 2.24
CA LEU A 184 15.15 27.15 3.11
C LEU A 184 14.23 26.19 2.40
N ALA A 185 14.63 24.93 2.23
CA ALA A 185 13.73 23.86 1.84
C ALA A 185 13.04 23.28 3.06
N LYS A 186 11.74 23.10 2.96
CA LYS A 186 10.89 22.41 3.92
C LYS A 186 10.28 21.18 3.27
N VAL A 187 10.50 20.02 3.88
CA VAL A 187 10.00 18.73 3.38
C VAL A 187 9.15 18.06 4.44
N ARG A 188 7.94 17.73 4.08
CA ARG A 188 7.05 16.91 4.91
C ARG A 188 7.44 15.45 4.81
N SER A 189 7.96 14.87 5.89
CA SER A 189 8.45 13.49 5.92
C SER A 189 7.36 12.44 5.70
N ASP A 190 6.11 12.74 6.12
CA ASP A 190 4.94 11.89 5.94
C ASP A 190 4.51 11.73 4.48
N LEU A 191 4.86 12.68 3.63
CA LEU A 191 4.52 12.68 2.20
C LEU A 191 5.72 12.34 1.32
N CYS A 192 6.93 12.63 1.77
CA CYS A 192 8.15 12.47 0.98
C CYS A 192 8.61 11.00 0.93
N MET A 193 8.75 10.44 -0.26
CA MET A 193 9.30 9.11 -0.47
C MET A 193 10.83 9.03 -0.28
N GLY A 194 11.46 10.11 0.13
CA GLY A 194 12.88 10.17 0.40
C GLY A 194 13.75 9.83 -0.80
N THR A 195 14.85 9.13 -0.52
CA THR A 195 15.83 8.75 -1.55
C THR A 195 15.33 7.73 -2.58
N ALA A 196 14.16 7.14 -2.37
CA ALA A 196 13.53 6.25 -3.35
C ALA A 196 12.98 7.03 -4.57
N CYS A 197 12.54 8.29 -4.38
CA CYS A 197 11.98 9.11 -5.44
C CYS A 197 13.03 9.99 -6.15
N LYS A 198 13.77 10.81 -5.41
CA LYS A 198 14.84 11.75 -5.87
C LYS A 198 14.48 12.74 -6.98
N ARG A 199 13.22 12.88 -7.37
CA ARG A 199 12.83 13.77 -8.49
C ARG A 199 13.26 15.20 -8.27
N CYS A 200 13.14 15.72 -7.04
CA CYS A 200 13.57 17.07 -6.68
C CYS A 200 15.10 17.30 -6.84
N GLU A 201 15.92 16.28 -6.56
CA GLU A 201 17.37 16.34 -6.78
C GLU A 201 17.68 16.33 -8.28
N LEU A 202 17.05 15.42 -9.03
CA LEU A 202 17.32 15.21 -10.46
C LEU A 202 16.90 16.40 -11.31
N VAL A 203 15.79 17.08 -10.99
CA VAL A 203 15.30 18.23 -11.77
C VAL A 203 16.02 19.53 -11.43
N CYS A 204 16.81 19.56 -10.35
CA CYS A 204 17.49 20.77 -9.90
C CYS A 204 18.61 21.19 -10.88
N PRO A 205 18.50 22.34 -11.60
CA PRO A 205 19.47 22.74 -12.59
C PRO A 205 20.82 23.15 -11.98
N LYS A 206 20.84 23.42 -10.68
CA LYS A 206 22.04 23.79 -9.92
C LYS A 206 22.60 22.64 -9.10
N HIS A 207 21.91 21.47 -9.09
CA HIS A 207 22.27 20.30 -8.27
C HIS A 207 22.50 20.62 -6.79
N CYS A 208 21.83 21.68 -6.28
CA CYS A 208 22.00 22.14 -4.90
C CYS A 208 21.00 21.48 -3.93
N MET A 209 19.96 20.80 -4.42
CA MET A 209 19.01 20.05 -3.60
C MET A 209 19.57 18.68 -3.24
N SER A 210 19.62 18.36 -1.94
CA SER A 210 20.01 17.02 -1.45
C SER A 210 19.11 16.56 -0.32
N LEU A 211 18.42 15.45 -0.53
CA LEU A 211 17.56 14.83 0.49
C LEU A 211 18.36 14.26 1.67
N LYS A 212 19.63 13.94 1.46
CA LYS A 212 20.51 13.45 2.54
C LYS A 212 20.89 14.55 3.55
N ALA A 213 20.77 15.80 3.17
CA ALA A 213 21.07 16.95 4.04
C ALA A 213 19.90 17.37 4.93
N LEU A 214 18.69 16.84 4.69
CA LEU A 214 17.50 17.13 5.49
C LEU A 214 17.64 16.59 6.92
N ARG A 215 17.29 17.42 7.91
CA ARG A 215 17.32 17.10 9.34
C ARG A 215 16.05 17.58 10.02
#